data_277c8a267f0f57a7f01641442316e2b3
#
_entry.id   277c8a267f0f57a7f01641442316e2b3
#
_cell.length_a   1.000
_cell.length_b   1.000
_cell.length_c   1.000
_cell.angle_alpha   90.00
_cell.angle_beta   90.00
_cell.angle_gamma   90.00
#
_symmetry.space_group_name_H-M   'P 1'
#
loop_
_entity.id
_entity.type
_entity.pdbx_description
1 polymer ?
#
loop_
_entity_poly.entity_id
_entity_poly.type
_entity_poly.pdbx_seq_one_letter_code
_entity_poly.pdbx_strand_id
1 'polypeptide(L)' 'MYAIKVTPNKRKPDDFFLMRDLEDFVVHVWTRKTEAEKILKKLDNHTCELTQDIPRAALERAMQKKQRVAQAKA' A
#
# COMPACT_ATOMS: atom_id res chain seq x y z
N MET A 1 2.02 7.61 -6.93
CA MET A 1 1.26 6.52 -6.33
C MET A 1 1.45 6.48 -4.82
N TYR A 2 0.48 5.97 -4.11
CA TYR A 2 0.44 5.98 -2.64
C TYR A 2 0.32 4.56 -2.12
N ALA A 3 1.02 4.28 -1.02
CA ALA A 3 0.92 3.03 -0.26
C ALA A 3 0.70 3.38 1.21
N ILE A 4 0.32 2.39 2.00
CA ILE A 4 0.17 2.57 3.45
C ILE A 4 1.36 1.93 4.13
N LYS A 5 2.13 2.77 4.83
CA LYS A 5 3.28 2.36 5.63
C LYS A 5 2.79 2.02 7.04
N VAL A 6 3.07 0.81 7.49
CA VAL A 6 2.70 0.34 8.82
C VAL A 6 3.95 0.24 9.69
N THR A 7 3.96 0.98 10.80
CA THR A 7 5.05 0.97 11.78
C THR A 7 4.49 0.46 13.12
N PRO A 8 4.53 -0.85 13.37
CA PRO A 8 3.89 -1.43 14.56
C PRO A 8 4.48 -0.94 15.88
N ASN A 9 5.77 -0.63 15.88
CA ASN A 9 6.46 -0.13 17.07
C ASN A 9 7.07 1.24 16.79
N LYS A 10 6.49 2.30 17.38
CA LYS A 10 6.96 3.67 17.20
C LYS A 10 8.37 3.91 17.74
N ARG A 11 8.83 3.07 18.67
CA ARG A 11 10.19 3.15 19.22
C ARG A 11 11.24 2.68 18.22
N LYS A 12 10.81 1.94 17.20
CA LYS A 12 11.66 1.46 16.11
C LYS A 12 11.07 1.91 14.77
N PRO A 13 11.23 3.21 14.41
CA PRO A 13 10.62 3.75 13.19
C PRO A 13 11.17 3.14 11.91
N ASP A 14 12.35 2.53 11.95
CA ASP A 14 12.94 1.85 10.80
C ASP A 14 12.34 0.46 10.57
N ASP A 15 11.63 -0.07 11.57
CA ASP A 15 10.99 -1.39 11.49
C ASP A 15 9.54 -1.20 11.02
N PHE A 16 9.39 -1.06 9.72
CA PHE A 16 8.09 -0.84 9.09
C PHE A 16 7.91 -1.78 7.88
N PHE A 17 6.66 -1.91 7.45
CA PHE A 17 6.35 -2.60 6.20
C PHE A 17 5.23 -1.85 5.46
N LEU A 18 5.13 -2.08 4.15
CA LEU A 18 4.03 -1.56 3.36
C LEU A 18 2.88 -2.56 3.38
N MET A 19 1.65 -2.04 3.48
CA MET A 19 0.46 -2.87 3.48
C MET A 19 0.36 -3.69 2.20
N ARG A 20 0.13 -5.00 2.33
CA ARG A 20 0.06 -5.94 1.22
C ARG A 20 -1.31 -6.60 1.16
N ASP A 21 -1.66 -7.07 -0.03
CA ASP A 21 -2.83 -7.91 -0.20
C ASP A 21 -2.59 -9.27 0.46
N LEU A 22 -3.57 -9.78 1.19
CA LEU A 22 -3.46 -11.04 1.90
C LEU A 22 -3.45 -12.26 0.98
N GLU A 23 -3.97 -12.13 -0.25
CA GLU A 23 -4.06 -13.25 -1.19
C GLU A 23 -2.73 -13.50 -1.90
N ASP A 24 -2.06 -12.46 -2.37
CA ASP A 24 -0.87 -12.58 -3.21
C ASP A 24 0.36 -11.88 -2.65
N PHE A 25 0.25 -11.23 -1.49
CA PHE A 25 1.32 -10.48 -0.83
C PHE A 25 1.89 -9.34 -1.66
N VAL A 26 1.18 -8.87 -2.68
CA VAL A 26 1.57 -7.72 -3.47
C VAL A 26 1.23 -6.44 -2.70
N VAL A 27 2.16 -5.48 -2.69
CA VAL A 27 1.94 -4.19 -2.04
C VAL A 27 0.73 -3.50 -2.64
N HIS A 28 -0.20 -3.07 -1.77
CA HIS A 28 -1.39 -2.34 -2.19
C HIS A 28 -1.04 -0.89 -2.49
N VAL A 29 -1.31 -0.44 -3.70
CA VAL A 29 -1.06 0.95 -4.11
C VAL A 29 -2.33 1.60 -4.64
N TRP A 30 -2.43 2.91 -4.45
CA TRP A 30 -3.55 3.72 -4.94
C TRP A 30 -2.99 4.84 -5.82
N THR A 31 -3.68 5.13 -6.91
CA THR A 31 -3.32 6.24 -7.79
C THR A 31 -3.79 7.58 -7.22
N ARG A 32 -4.90 7.57 -6.48
CA ARG A 32 -5.49 8.77 -5.90
C ARG A 32 -5.29 8.81 -4.39
N LYS A 33 -4.80 9.95 -3.90
CA LYS A 33 -4.61 10.17 -2.47
C LYS A 33 -5.91 10.02 -1.68
N THR A 34 -7.03 10.51 -2.22
CA THR A 34 -8.33 10.44 -1.56
C THR A 34 -8.78 9.01 -1.30
N GLU A 35 -8.53 8.10 -2.24
CA GLU A 35 -8.88 6.69 -2.08
C GLU A 35 -8.03 6.04 -0.99
N ALA A 36 -6.72 6.31 -0.99
CA ALA A 36 -5.81 5.83 0.03
C ALA A 36 -6.18 6.35 1.42
N GLU A 37 -6.56 7.63 1.52
CA GLU A 37 -6.98 8.23 2.79
C GLU A 37 -8.25 7.60 3.35
N LYS A 38 -9.20 7.20 2.50
CA LYS A 38 -10.41 6.52 2.93
C LYS A 38 -10.10 5.19 3.62
N ILE A 39 -9.15 4.45 3.07
CA ILE A 39 -8.70 3.19 3.67
C ILE A 39 -7.92 3.47 4.95
N LEU A 40 -7.06 4.48 4.94
CA LEU A 40 -6.27 4.86 6.10
C LEU A 40 -7.15 5.21 7.30
N LYS A 41 -8.27 5.89 7.07
CA LYS A 41 -9.22 6.25 8.15
C LYS A 41 -9.86 5.04 8.81
N LYS A 42 -9.95 3.92 8.09
CA LYS A 42 -10.49 2.66 8.64
C LYS A 42 -9.45 1.89 9.43
N LEU A 43 -8.17 2.26 9.32
CA LEU A 43 -7.06 1.62 10.00
C LEU A 43 -6.65 2.43 11.24
N ASP A 44 -5.72 1.85 12.02
CA ASP A 44 -5.17 2.52 13.19
C ASP A 44 -4.23 3.65 12.74
N ASN A 45 -4.65 4.90 12.94
CA ASN A 45 -3.88 6.08 12.58
C ASN A 45 -2.59 6.24 13.37
N HIS A 46 -2.41 5.52 14.48
CA HIS A 46 -1.19 5.59 15.28
C HIS A 46 -0.03 4.84 14.66
N THR A 47 -0.31 3.81 13.88
CA THR A 47 0.72 2.96 13.29
C THR A 47 0.77 3.02 11.77
N CYS A 48 -0.23 3.61 11.14
CA CYS A 48 -0.36 3.65 9.68
C CYS A 48 -0.26 5.09 9.15
N GLU A 49 0.44 5.26 8.02
CA GLU A 49 0.53 6.54 7.33
C GLU A 49 0.64 6.33 5.82
N LEU A 50 0.29 7.34 5.05
CA LEU A 50 0.48 7.32 3.61
C LEU A 50 1.94 7.57 3.26
N THR A 51 2.43 6.87 2.24
CA THR A 51 3.78 7.08 1.73
C THR A 51 3.79 6.99 0.20
N GLN A 52 4.66 7.79 -0.41
CA GLN A 52 4.97 7.68 -1.84
C GLN A 52 6.28 6.93 -2.06
N ASP A 53 7.01 6.65 -0.99
CA ASP A 53 8.28 5.94 -1.04
C ASP A 53 8.04 4.43 -1.13
N ILE A 54 7.85 3.97 -2.36
CA ILE A 54 7.54 2.56 -2.67
C ILE A 54 8.73 1.97 -3.40
N PRO A 55 9.30 0.84 -2.94
CA PRO A 55 10.37 0.17 -3.67
C PRO A 55 9.94 -0.13 -5.10
N ARG A 56 10.84 0.10 -6.06
CA ARG A 56 10.54 -0.03 -7.48
C ARG A 56 9.99 -1.41 -7.84
N ALA A 57 10.59 -2.46 -7.32
CA ALA A 57 10.14 -3.83 -7.57
C ALA A 57 8.71 -4.07 -7.06
N ALA A 58 8.40 -3.55 -5.87
CA ALA A 58 7.05 -3.65 -5.30
C ALA A 58 6.05 -2.86 -6.15
N LEU A 59 6.42 -1.67 -6.58
CA LEU A 59 5.57 -0.83 -7.43
C LEU A 59 5.28 -1.51 -8.77
N GLU A 60 6.28 -2.08 -9.39
CA GLU A 60 6.12 -2.79 -10.68
C GLU A 60 5.14 -3.97 -10.54
N ARG A 61 5.27 -4.76 -9.49
CA ARG A 61 4.34 -5.87 -9.21
C ARG A 61 2.91 -5.39 -9.00
N ALA A 62 2.74 -4.31 -8.26
CA ALA A 62 1.42 -3.73 -8.01
C ALA A 62 0.79 -3.21 -9.30
N MET A 63 1.57 -2.57 -10.17
CA MET A 63 1.10 -2.10 -11.48
C MET A 63 0.69 -3.26 -12.38
N GLN A 64 1.47 -4.34 -12.42
CA GLN A 64 1.14 -5.53 -13.19
C GLN A 64 -0.16 -6.17 -12.71
N LYS A 65 -0.35 -6.24 -11.40
CA LYS A 65 -1.60 -6.76 -10.81
C LYS A 65 -2.80 -5.93 -11.24
N LYS A 66 -2.69 -4.61 -11.22
CA LYS A 66 -3.77 -3.71 -11.64
C LYS A 66 -4.12 -3.90 -13.11
N GLN A 67 -3.12 -4.07 -13.97
CA GLN A 67 -3.33 -4.35 -15.37
C GLN A 67 -4.04 -5.69 -15.60
N ARG A 68 -3.66 -6.74 -14.87
CA ARG A 68 -4.30 -8.05 -14.95
C ARG A 68 -5.78 -7.99 -14.54
N VAL A 69 -6.06 -7.28 -13.44
CA VAL A 69 -7.45 -7.10 -12.97
C VAL A 69 -8.28 -6.33 -14.00
N ALA A 70 -7.71 -5.28 -14.58
CA ALA A 70 -8.38 -4.51 -15.63
C ALA A 70 -8.65 -5.36 -16.88
N GLN A 71 -7.70 -6.19 -17.30
CA GLN A 71 -7.84 -7.10 -18.44
C GLN A 71 -8.88 -8.19 -18.15
N ALA A 72 -8.90 -8.72 -16.93
CA ALA A 72 -9.86 -9.76 -16.54
C ALA A 72 -11.30 -9.25 -16.55
N LYS A 73 -11.50 -7.95 -16.35
CA LYS A 73 -12.83 -7.32 -16.36
C LYS A 73 -13.28 -6.90 -17.77
N ALA A 74 -12.36 -6.88 -18.69
CA ALA A 74 -12.68 -6.58 -20.08
C ALA A 74 -13.16 -7.82 -20.81
#